data_07cfd63c1953541f51f41a72689ef6a9
#
_entry.id   07cfd63c1953541f51f41a72689ef6a9
#
_cell.length_a   1.000
_cell.length_b   1.000
_cell.length_c   1.000
_cell.angle_alpha   90.00
_cell.angle_beta   90.00
_cell.angle_gamma   90.00
#
_symmetry.space_group_name_H-M   'P 1'
#
loop_
_entity.id
_entity.type
_entity.pdbx_description
1 polymer ?
#
loop_
_entity_poly.entity_id
_entity_poly.type
_entity_poly.pdbx_seq_one_letter_code
_entity_poly.pdbx_strand_id
1 'polypeptide(L)'
;INLAVGVFYYRRASADVSEFFVSGRDVPWWLAGTSMVATTFGADTPLVVTGLVFQYGIAGNWLWWSMALSGMMTVFFFARYWRRAEILTDVQFVEIRYGGKPAAFLRGFKAVYLGLFMNCFILGWVTKAMVSIITVLLGPIIDRGTVLNLGVLGHYTLGDPQNTALAICIFVLIPFTGLYTFIGGLWGVLVTDLFQFAL
;
A
#
# COMPACT_ATOMS: atom_id res chain seq x y z
N ILE A 1 3.68 18.49 1.58
CA ILE A 1 4.94 17.76 1.74
C ILE A 1 5.04 16.67 0.68
N ASN A 2 4.12 15.72 0.59
CA ASN A 2 4.19 14.54 -0.30
C ASN A 2 4.36 14.91 -1.78
N LEU A 3 3.58 15.88 -2.30
CA LEU A 3 3.75 16.35 -3.67
C LEU A 3 5.09 17.07 -3.90
N ALA A 4 5.55 17.84 -2.93
CA ALA A 4 6.85 18.53 -3.05
C ALA A 4 8.00 17.52 -3.11
N VAL A 5 7.95 16.47 -2.30
CA VAL A 5 8.90 15.36 -2.35
C VAL A 5 8.83 14.63 -3.70
N GLY A 6 7.63 14.33 -4.19
CA GLY A 6 7.43 13.71 -5.50
C GLY A 6 8.06 14.51 -6.63
N VAL A 7 7.79 15.82 -6.68
CA VAL A 7 8.35 16.73 -7.69
C VAL A 7 9.88 16.84 -7.57
N PHE A 8 10.42 16.86 -6.37
CA PHE A 8 11.87 16.90 -6.14
C PHE A 8 12.58 15.67 -6.72
N TYR A 9 12.00 14.49 -6.55
CA TYR A 9 12.58 13.24 -7.06
C TYR A 9 12.16 12.89 -8.49
N TYR A 10 11.32 13.68 -9.14
CA TYR A 10 10.82 13.43 -10.49
C TYR A 10 11.93 13.17 -11.52
N ARG A 11 12.98 14.00 -11.52
CA ARG A 11 14.10 13.85 -12.47
C ARG A 11 14.84 12.53 -12.30
N ARG A 12 14.98 12.05 -11.06
CA ARG A 12 15.62 10.78 -10.77
C ARG A 12 14.72 9.60 -11.13
N ALA A 13 13.44 9.67 -10.77
CA ALA A 13 12.46 8.66 -11.09
C ALA A 13 12.26 8.44 -12.60
N SER A 14 12.39 9.49 -13.40
CA SER A 14 12.23 9.42 -14.86
C SER A 14 13.51 9.07 -15.64
N ALA A 15 14.63 8.86 -14.97
CA ALA A 15 15.90 8.56 -15.64
C ALA A 15 15.95 7.14 -16.22
N ASP A 16 15.48 6.14 -15.46
CA ASP A 16 15.48 4.73 -15.87
C ASP A 16 14.43 3.93 -15.10
N VAL A 17 14.02 2.80 -15.69
CA VAL A 17 13.07 1.84 -15.06
C VAL A 17 13.63 1.31 -13.73
N SER A 18 14.92 1.05 -13.64
CA SER A 18 15.59 0.63 -12.41
C SER A 18 15.55 1.72 -11.34
N GLU A 19 15.73 2.98 -11.70
CA GLU A 19 15.60 4.10 -10.76
C GLU A 19 14.16 4.24 -10.27
N PHE A 20 13.18 4.08 -11.15
CA PHE A 20 11.76 4.20 -10.79
C PHE A 20 11.30 3.12 -9.79
N PHE A 21 11.62 1.84 -10.04
CA PHE A 21 11.10 0.72 -9.25
C PHE A 21 11.99 0.29 -8.08
N VAL A 22 13.31 0.41 -8.20
CA VAL A 22 14.27 -0.07 -7.18
C VAL A 22 15.28 0.99 -6.73
N SER A 23 15.07 2.25 -7.12
CA SER A 23 15.92 3.40 -6.75
C SER A 23 17.41 3.17 -7.04
N GLY A 24 17.74 2.53 -8.15
CA GLY A 24 19.11 2.16 -8.51
C GLY A 24 19.79 1.19 -7.53
N ARG A 25 19.06 0.64 -6.55
CA ARG A 25 19.54 -0.21 -5.44
C ARG A 25 20.51 0.49 -4.47
N ASP A 26 20.47 1.83 -4.43
CA ASP A 26 21.33 2.68 -3.61
C ASP A 26 20.66 3.13 -2.30
N VAL A 27 19.48 2.58 -2.00
CA VAL A 27 18.72 2.96 -0.80
C VAL A 27 19.48 2.51 0.45
N PRO A 28 19.77 3.41 1.40
CA PRO A 28 20.39 3.05 2.66
C PRO A 28 19.44 2.17 3.49
N TRP A 29 20.02 1.21 4.22
CA TRP A 29 19.26 0.19 4.96
C TRP A 29 18.28 0.77 5.98
N TRP A 30 18.64 1.87 6.64
CA TRP A 30 17.77 2.54 7.63
C TRP A 30 16.54 3.17 6.98
N LEU A 31 16.69 3.79 5.79
CA LEU A 31 15.57 4.38 5.05
C LEU A 31 14.63 3.29 4.51
N ALA A 32 15.19 2.22 3.96
CA ALA A 32 14.39 1.07 3.53
C ALA A 32 13.64 0.43 4.70
N GLY A 33 14.30 0.29 5.86
CA GLY A 33 13.69 -0.27 7.06
C GLY A 33 12.55 0.60 7.61
N THR A 34 12.74 1.91 7.73
CA THR A 34 11.68 2.83 8.18
C THR A 34 10.50 2.88 7.23
N SER A 35 10.74 2.89 5.91
CA SER A 35 9.68 2.84 4.91
C SER A 35 8.88 1.53 4.99
N MET A 36 9.55 0.37 5.16
CA MET A 36 8.85 -0.90 5.34
C MET A 36 7.94 -0.89 6.58
N VAL A 37 8.39 -0.31 7.69
CA VAL A 37 7.56 -0.19 8.89
C VAL A 37 6.38 0.74 8.63
N ALA A 38 6.61 1.90 8.04
CA ALA A 38 5.55 2.87 7.70
C ALA A 38 4.51 2.27 6.76
N THR A 39 4.95 1.54 5.73
CA THR A 39 4.05 0.88 4.76
C THR A 39 3.21 -0.23 5.40
N THR A 40 3.78 -0.97 6.37
CA THR A 40 3.05 -2.04 7.07
C THR A 40 2.05 -1.49 8.11
N PHE A 41 2.26 -0.27 8.59
CA PHE A 41 1.37 0.39 9.54
C PHE A 41 0.30 1.20 8.80
N GLY A 42 -0.63 0.49 8.16
CA GLY A 42 -1.78 1.09 7.46
C GLY A 42 -2.91 1.51 8.41
N ALA A 43 -3.92 2.14 7.86
CA ALA A 43 -5.13 2.55 8.59
C ALA A 43 -5.90 1.36 9.22
N ASP A 44 -5.74 0.18 8.67
CA ASP A 44 -6.33 -1.06 9.16
C ASP A 44 -5.64 -1.62 10.42
N THR A 45 -4.33 -1.39 10.57
CA THR A 45 -3.53 -1.94 11.68
C THR A 45 -4.09 -1.56 13.07
N PRO A 46 -4.32 -0.27 13.41
CA PRO A 46 -4.88 0.08 14.70
C PRO A 46 -6.29 -0.49 14.91
N LEU A 47 -7.11 -0.56 13.87
CA LEU A 47 -8.47 -1.11 13.96
C LEU A 47 -8.45 -2.63 14.24
N VAL A 48 -7.62 -3.37 13.51
CA VAL A 48 -7.49 -4.83 13.68
C VAL A 48 -6.90 -5.17 15.05
N VAL A 49 -5.80 -4.53 15.43
CA VAL A 49 -5.13 -4.78 16.71
C VAL A 49 -6.05 -4.44 17.89
N THR A 50 -6.71 -3.28 17.84
CA THR A 50 -7.67 -2.89 18.89
C THR A 50 -8.83 -3.89 18.98
N GLY A 51 -9.38 -4.32 17.82
CA GLY A 51 -10.44 -5.31 17.77
C GLY A 51 -10.04 -6.66 18.37
N LEU A 52 -8.85 -7.17 18.04
CA LEU A 52 -8.31 -8.42 18.58
C LEU A 52 -8.09 -8.34 20.09
N VAL A 53 -7.50 -7.25 20.57
CA VAL A 53 -7.24 -7.05 21.99
C VAL A 53 -8.55 -6.87 22.77
N PHE A 54 -9.53 -6.19 22.20
CA PHE A 54 -10.84 -6.01 22.83
C PHE A 54 -11.62 -7.32 22.97
N GLN A 55 -11.58 -8.18 21.94
CA GLN A 55 -12.34 -9.44 21.94
C GLN A 55 -11.66 -10.57 22.69
N TYR A 56 -10.34 -10.69 22.58
CA TYR A 56 -9.58 -11.87 23.03
C TYR A 56 -8.48 -11.51 24.04
N GLY A 57 -8.42 -10.27 24.49
CA GLY A 57 -7.32 -9.78 25.32
C GLY A 57 -5.98 -9.69 24.58
N ILE A 58 -4.92 -9.40 25.33
CA ILE A 58 -3.56 -9.24 24.75
C ILE A 58 -3.09 -10.52 24.02
N ALA A 59 -3.50 -11.68 24.51
CA ALA A 59 -3.15 -12.96 23.87
C ALA A 59 -3.71 -13.10 22.45
N GLY A 60 -4.86 -12.49 22.13
CA GLY A 60 -5.44 -12.47 20.79
C GLY A 60 -4.56 -11.79 19.75
N ASN A 61 -3.70 -10.88 20.17
CA ASN A 61 -2.76 -10.21 19.30
C ASN A 61 -1.60 -11.11 18.80
N TRP A 62 -1.53 -12.35 19.26
CA TRP A 62 -0.59 -13.35 18.77
C TRP A 62 -0.67 -13.53 17.25
N LEU A 63 -1.84 -13.40 16.66
CA LEU A 63 -2.03 -13.47 15.22
C LEU A 63 -1.13 -12.43 14.49
N TRP A 64 -1.00 -11.24 15.05
CA TRP A 64 -0.17 -10.18 14.49
C TRP A 64 1.33 -10.41 14.74
N TRP A 65 1.68 -10.85 15.95
CA TRP A 65 3.07 -11.14 16.29
C TRP A 65 3.66 -12.32 15.53
N SER A 66 2.84 -13.29 15.14
CA SER A 66 3.29 -14.44 14.35
C SER A 66 3.89 -14.03 13.00
N MET A 67 3.46 -12.90 12.43
CA MET A 67 4.01 -12.34 11.19
C MET A 67 5.45 -11.85 11.36
N ALA A 68 5.85 -11.43 12.54
CA ALA A 68 7.23 -11.01 12.82
C ALA A 68 8.22 -12.16 12.62
N LEU A 69 7.87 -13.37 13.03
CA LEU A 69 8.70 -14.55 12.82
C LEU A 69 8.90 -14.85 11.33
N SER A 70 7.84 -14.80 10.54
CA SER A 70 7.90 -14.97 9.09
C SER A 70 8.78 -13.91 8.42
N GLY A 71 8.65 -12.65 8.82
CA GLY A 71 9.50 -11.55 8.35
C GLY A 71 10.97 -11.76 8.68
N MET A 72 11.28 -12.15 9.91
CA MET A 72 12.66 -12.45 10.34
C MET A 72 13.26 -13.61 9.53
N MET A 73 12.53 -14.70 9.34
CA MET A 73 12.99 -15.82 8.51
C MET A 73 13.27 -15.37 7.08
N THR A 74 12.42 -14.55 6.51
CA THR A 74 12.65 -13.99 5.17
C THR A 74 13.92 -13.18 5.09
N VAL A 75 14.19 -12.30 6.06
CA VAL A 75 15.40 -11.47 6.08
C VAL A 75 16.65 -12.33 6.27
N PHE A 76 16.69 -13.22 7.24
CA PHE A 76 17.91 -13.99 7.55
C PHE A 76 18.25 -15.04 6.50
N PHE A 77 17.26 -15.72 5.92
CA PHE A 77 17.50 -16.81 4.99
C PHE A 77 17.40 -16.42 3.53
N PHE A 78 16.45 -15.53 3.16
CA PHE A 78 16.12 -15.29 1.76
C PHE A 78 16.58 -13.93 1.21
N ALA A 79 16.72 -12.88 2.01
CA ALA A 79 17.04 -11.54 1.50
C ALA A 79 18.33 -11.50 0.66
N ARG A 80 19.36 -12.27 1.09
CA ARG A 80 20.62 -12.38 0.35
C ARG A 80 20.46 -13.01 -1.04
N TYR A 81 19.58 -14.00 -1.17
CA TYR A 81 19.32 -14.65 -2.46
C TYR A 81 18.53 -13.74 -3.39
N TRP A 82 17.54 -13.01 -2.87
CA TRP A 82 16.82 -12.01 -3.63
C TRP A 82 17.74 -10.92 -4.17
N ARG A 83 18.63 -10.39 -3.35
CA ARG A 83 19.59 -9.38 -3.78
C ARG A 83 20.53 -9.90 -4.88
N ARG A 84 20.98 -11.15 -4.79
CA ARG A 84 21.85 -11.77 -5.80
C ARG A 84 21.12 -12.09 -7.10
N ALA A 85 19.84 -12.32 -7.06
CA ALA A 85 19.04 -12.62 -8.25
C ALA A 85 18.90 -11.42 -9.20
N GLU A 86 19.12 -10.19 -8.71
CA GLU A 86 19.08 -8.93 -9.47
C GLU A 86 17.78 -8.69 -10.24
N ILE A 87 16.69 -9.30 -9.82
CA ILE A 87 15.36 -9.17 -10.41
C ILE A 87 14.66 -7.88 -9.94
N LEU A 88 13.80 -7.33 -10.79
CA LEU A 88 12.98 -6.16 -10.48
C LEU A 88 11.63 -6.54 -9.85
N THR A 89 11.10 -7.70 -10.21
CA THR A 89 9.77 -8.15 -9.78
C THR A 89 9.75 -9.63 -9.44
N ASP A 90 8.86 -10.04 -8.53
CA ASP A 90 8.61 -11.46 -8.19
C ASP A 90 8.21 -12.30 -9.39
N VAL A 91 7.60 -11.68 -10.38
CA VAL A 91 7.16 -12.37 -11.61
C VAL A 91 8.36 -12.74 -12.48
N GLN A 92 9.39 -11.91 -12.49
CA GLN A 92 10.64 -12.18 -13.24
C GLN A 92 11.40 -13.38 -12.67
N PHE A 93 11.26 -13.66 -11.37
CA PHE A 93 11.84 -14.86 -10.76
C PHE A 93 11.37 -16.16 -11.42
N VAL A 94 10.11 -16.21 -11.85
CA VAL A 94 9.56 -17.38 -12.55
C VAL A 94 10.31 -17.63 -13.87
N GLU A 95 10.69 -16.58 -14.57
CA GLU A 95 11.39 -16.66 -15.85
C GLU A 95 12.82 -17.17 -15.70
N ILE A 96 13.51 -16.81 -14.60
CA ILE A 96 14.85 -17.29 -14.29
C ILE A 96 14.84 -18.76 -13.88
N ARG A 97 13.81 -19.18 -13.13
CA ARG A 97 13.76 -20.53 -12.56
C ARG A 97 13.18 -21.59 -13.50
N TYR A 98 12.24 -21.20 -14.34
CA TYR A 98 11.50 -22.11 -15.21
C TYR A 98 11.65 -21.68 -16.65
N GLY A 99 11.68 -22.66 -17.58
CA GLY A 99 11.74 -22.40 -19.01
C GLY A 99 10.48 -22.84 -19.76
N GLY A 100 10.35 -22.39 -21.01
CA GLY A 100 9.32 -22.83 -21.94
C GLY A 100 7.92 -22.25 -21.72
N LYS A 101 6.95 -22.83 -22.42
CA LYS A 101 5.54 -22.37 -22.41
C LYS A 101 4.88 -22.41 -21.02
N PRO A 102 5.12 -23.41 -20.14
CA PRO A 102 4.57 -23.41 -18.78
C PRO A 102 5.05 -22.24 -17.93
N ALA A 103 6.30 -21.83 -18.10
CA ALA A 103 6.85 -20.67 -17.38
C ALA A 103 6.17 -19.36 -17.81
N ALA A 104 5.93 -19.19 -19.11
CA ALA A 104 5.21 -18.03 -19.64
C ALA A 104 3.77 -17.96 -19.10
N PHE A 105 3.06 -19.09 -19.05
CA PHE A 105 1.73 -19.16 -18.45
C PHE A 105 1.74 -18.82 -16.96
N LEU A 106 2.65 -19.43 -16.18
CA LEU A 106 2.79 -19.16 -14.75
C LEU A 106 3.14 -17.70 -14.47
N ARG A 107 4.01 -17.11 -15.30
CA ARG A 107 4.35 -15.69 -15.23
C ARG A 107 3.12 -14.80 -15.44
N GLY A 108 2.35 -15.06 -16.52
CA GLY A 108 1.13 -14.32 -16.81
C GLY A 108 0.08 -14.45 -15.73
N PHE A 109 -0.17 -15.68 -15.27
CA PHE A 109 -1.09 -15.96 -14.17
C PHE A 109 -0.68 -15.22 -12.88
N LYS A 110 0.59 -15.32 -12.48
CA LYS A 110 1.12 -14.65 -11.28
C LYS A 110 1.03 -13.13 -11.39
N ALA A 111 1.31 -12.57 -12.58
CA ALA A 111 1.18 -11.13 -12.82
C ALA A 111 -0.27 -10.64 -12.63
N VAL A 112 -1.25 -11.34 -13.18
CA VAL A 112 -2.67 -11.00 -13.02
C VAL A 112 -3.13 -11.23 -11.59
N TYR A 113 -2.78 -12.37 -11.00
CA TYR A 113 -3.20 -12.72 -9.64
C TYR A 113 -2.65 -11.74 -8.59
N LEU A 114 -1.34 -11.48 -8.60
CA LEU A 114 -0.71 -10.57 -7.64
C LEU A 114 -0.94 -9.11 -8.01
N GLY A 115 -0.77 -8.75 -9.30
CA GLY A 115 -0.82 -7.37 -9.76
C GLY A 115 -2.23 -6.79 -9.76
N LEU A 116 -3.25 -7.59 -10.10
CA LEU A 116 -4.63 -7.10 -10.14
C LEU A 116 -5.43 -7.59 -8.94
N PHE A 117 -5.62 -8.90 -8.80
CA PHE A 117 -6.55 -9.45 -7.81
C PHE A 117 -6.12 -9.14 -6.36
N MET A 118 -4.90 -9.48 -5.98
CA MET A 118 -4.42 -9.26 -4.62
C MET A 118 -4.29 -7.77 -4.29
N ASN A 119 -3.78 -6.95 -5.22
CA ASN A 119 -3.67 -5.51 -4.98
C ASN A 119 -5.04 -4.82 -4.86
N CYS A 120 -6.02 -5.20 -5.69
CA CYS A 120 -7.38 -4.68 -5.55
C CYS A 120 -8.01 -5.07 -4.21
N PHE A 121 -7.78 -6.31 -3.75
CA PHE A 121 -8.26 -6.78 -2.45
C PHE A 121 -7.65 -5.98 -1.29
N ILE A 122 -6.32 -5.80 -1.30
CA ILE A 122 -5.61 -5.05 -0.26
C ILE A 122 -6.05 -3.58 -0.27
N LEU A 123 -6.12 -2.96 -1.45
CA LEU A 123 -6.56 -1.57 -1.58
C LEU A 123 -8.00 -1.39 -1.06
N GLY A 124 -8.90 -2.31 -1.40
CA GLY A 124 -10.29 -2.31 -0.89
C GLY A 124 -10.36 -2.45 0.62
N TRP A 125 -9.54 -3.34 1.20
CA TRP A 125 -9.44 -3.56 2.65
C TRP A 125 -8.98 -2.28 3.38
N VAL A 126 -7.86 -1.69 2.94
CA VAL A 126 -7.31 -0.46 3.55
C VAL A 126 -8.25 0.73 3.37
N THR A 127 -8.87 0.85 2.18
CA THR A 127 -9.87 1.90 1.93
C THR A 127 -11.07 1.77 2.86
N LYS A 128 -11.58 0.55 3.09
CA LYS A 128 -12.68 0.33 4.02
C LYS A 128 -12.32 0.73 5.45
N ALA A 129 -11.10 0.43 5.90
CA ALA A 129 -10.61 0.87 7.20
C ALA A 129 -10.56 2.40 7.31
N MET A 130 -10.02 3.07 6.29
CA MET A 130 -9.96 4.53 6.25
C MET A 130 -11.36 5.17 6.22
N VAL A 131 -12.30 4.62 5.45
CA VAL A 131 -13.71 5.06 5.45
C VAL A 131 -14.29 5.00 6.86
N SER A 132 -14.06 3.92 7.61
CA SER A 132 -14.54 3.80 9.00
C SER A 132 -13.98 4.89 9.90
N ILE A 133 -12.69 5.21 9.79
CA ILE A 133 -12.04 6.28 10.55
C ILE A 133 -12.64 7.65 10.19
N ILE A 134 -12.72 7.96 8.90
CA ILE A 134 -13.25 9.25 8.42
C ILE A 134 -14.73 9.39 8.81
N THR A 135 -15.51 8.33 8.75
CA THR A 135 -16.93 8.34 9.14
C THR A 135 -17.10 8.74 10.61
N VAL A 136 -16.24 8.22 11.49
CA VAL A 136 -16.29 8.56 12.93
C VAL A 136 -15.84 10.00 13.16
N LEU A 137 -14.79 10.45 12.48
CA LEU A 137 -14.22 11.79 12.66
C LEU A 137 -15.11 12.90 12.09
N LEU A 138 -15.67 12.68 10.90
CA LEU A 138 -16.50 13.67 10.20
C LEU A 138 -17.99 13.54 10.50
N GLY A 139 -18.43 12.41 11.04
CA GLY A 139 -19.85 12.16 11.33
C GLY A 139 -20.55 13.26 12.12
N PRO A 140 -19.92 13.87 13.13
CA PRO A 140 -20.52 14.99 13.87
C PRO A 140 -20.61 16.31 13.08
N ILE A 141 -19.81 16.44 12.01
CA ILE A 141 -19.63 17.70 11.25
C ILE A 141 -20.50 17.69 9.98
N ILE A 142 -20.79 16.51 9.43
CA ILE A 142 -21.52 16.38 8.17
C ILE A 142 -23.03 16.45 8.43
N ASP A 143 -23.64 17.51 7.93
CA ASP A 143 -25.09 17.72 8.01
C ASP A 143 -25.84 16.89 6.94
N ARG A 144 -26.91 16.20 7.32
CA ARG A 144 -27.64 15.25 6.47
C ARG A 144 -28.55 15.99 5.49
N GLY A 145 -28.19 16.06 4.21
CA GLY A 145 -29.13 16.72 3.32
C GLY A 145 -28.96 16.74 1.81
N THR A 146 -27.87 16.27 1.21
CA THR A 146 -27.72 16.37 -0.26
C THR A 146 -27.58 15.00 -0.91
N VAL A 147 -28.49 14.63 -1.81
CA VAL A 147 -28.44 13.38 -2.58
C VAL A 147 -27.78 13.63 -3.93
N LEU A 148 -26.64 13.01 -4.20
CA LEU A 148 -26.02 12.98 -5.54
C LEU A 148 -26.41 11.69 -6.27
N ASN A 149 -27.07 11.85 -7.40
CA ASN A 149 -27.40 10.76 -8.30
C ASN A 149 -26.25 10.55 -9.30
N LEU A 150 -25.46 9.51 -9.09
CA LEU A 150 -24.35 9.13 -9.99
C LEU A 150 -24.74 8.05 -11.02
N GLY A 151 -26.01 7.94 -11.38
CA GLY A 151 -26.50 7.03 -12.41
C GLY A 151 -26.16 5.56 -12.13
N VAL A 152 -25.28 4.95 -12.92
CA VAL A 152 -24.90 3.52 -12.83
C VAL A 152 -24.19 3.17 -11.50
N LEU A 153 -23.59 4.14 -10.82
CA LEU A 153 -22.87 3.94 -9.56
C LEU A 153 -23.75 4.03 -8.31
N GLY A 154 -25.07 4.29 -8.49
CA GLY A 154 -26.04 4.30 -7.40
C GLY A 154 -26.36 5.69 -6.84
N HIS A 155 -27.21 5.72 -5.83
CA HIS A 155 -27.63 6.93 -5.13
C HIS A 155 -26.68 7.20 -3.96
N TYR A 156 -25.92 8.28 -4.03
CA TYR A 156 -25.06 8.74 -2.95
C TYR A 156 -25.73 9.93 -2.25
N THR A 157 -26.11 9.73 -1.00
CA THR A 157 -26.59 10.83 -0.16
C THR A 157 -25.36 11.57 0.38
N LEU A 158 -25.08 12.75 -0.15
CA LEU A 158 -24.14 13.69 0.49
C LEU A 158 -24.82 14.14 1.79
N GLY A 159 -24.31 13.69 2.91
CA GLY A 159 -24.92 13.88 4.21
C GLY A 159 -25.02 12.58 4.98
N ASP A 160 -24.83 11.43 4.32
CA ASP A 160 -24.46 10.21 5.03
C ASP A 160 -22.94 10.23 5.23
N PRO A 161 -22.43 10.24 6.49
CA PRO A 161 -21.00 10.29 6.78
C PRO A 161 -20.21 9.18 6.09
N GLN A 162 -20.80 8.00 5.92
CA GLN A 162 -20.16 6.85 5.30
C GLN A 162 -19.97 7.06 3.78
N ASN A 163 -20.99 7.54 3.08
CA ASN A 163 -20.92 7.80 1.65
C ASN A 163 -19.96 8.95 1.34
N THR A 164 -19.96 9.99 2.16
CA THR A 164 -19.03 11.12 2.03
C THR A 164 -17.59 10.67 2.29
N ALA A 165 -17.34 9.87 3.31
CA ALA A 165 -16.01 9.29 3.59
C ALA A 165 -15.52 8.42 2.43
N LEU A 166 -16.40 7.60 1.86
CA LEU A 166 -16.08 6.77 0.69
C LEU A 166 -15.73 7.63 -0.52
N ALA A 167 -16.51 8.68 -0.79
CA ALA A 167 -16.22 9.62 -1.88
C ALA A 167 -14.87 10.32 -1.69
N ILE A 168 -14.55 10.77 -0.49
CA ILE A 168 -13.24 11.35 -0.16
C ILE A 168 -12.11 10.35 -0.42
N CYS A 169 -12.25 9.09 0.00
CA CYS A 169 -11.24 8.06 -0.24
C CYS A 169 -11.02 7.82 -1.73
N ILE A 170 -12.09 7.64 -2.51
CA ILE A 170 -11.99 7.27 -3.93
C ILE A 170 -11.54 8.44 -4.80
N PHE A 171 -12.10 9.64 -4.58
CA PHE A 171 -11.88 10.78 -5.49
C PHE A 171 -10.76 11.72 -5.05
N VAL A 172 -10.36 11.68 -3.78
CA VAL A 172 -9.30 12.55 -3.27
C VAL A 172 -8.08 11.76 -2.83
N LEU A 173 -8.20 10.82 -1.89
CA LEU A 173 -7.04 10.15 -1.30
C LEU A 173 -6.34 9.21 -2.26
N ILE A 174 -7.06 8.34 -2.96
CA ILE A 174 -6.47 7.37 -3.90
C ILE A 174 -5.81 8.08 -5.09
N PRO A 175 -6.46 9.03 -5.80
CA PRO A 175 -5.81 9.76 -6.90
C PRO A 175 -4.63 10.61 -6.43
N PHE A 176 -4.73 11.24 -5.27
CA PHE A 176 -3.64 12.03 -4.71
C PHE A 176 -2.42 11.15 -4.38
N THR A 177 -2.66 10.00 -3.75
CA THR A 177 -1.60 9.03 -3.44
C THR A 177 -0.97 8.47 -4.71
N GLY A 178 -1.79 8.08 -5.68
CA GLY A 178 -1.32 7.61 -6.98
C GLY A 178 -0.48 8.66 -7.71
N LEU A 179 -0.91 9.91 -7.69
CA LEU A 179 -0.22 11.00 -8.36
C LEU A 179 1.20 11.23 -7.80
N TYR A 180 1.37 11.39 -6.49
CA TYR A 180 2.70 11.65 -5.94
C TYR A 180 3.61 10.42 -6.05
N THR A 181 3.08 9.21 -5.94
CA THR A 181 3.83 7.97 -6.12
C THR A 181 4.30 7.82 -7.57
N PHE A 182 3.44 8.13 -8.53
CA PHE A 182 3.78 8.08 -9.95
C PHE A 182 4.85 9.11 -10.34
N ILE A 183 4.79 10.30 -9.76
CA ILE A 183 5.76 11.37 -10.01
C ILE A 183 7.11 11.07 -9.35
N GLY A 184 7.12 10.65 -8.10
CA GLY A 184 8.34 10.52 -7.28
C GLY A 184 9.06 9.17 -7.39
N GLY A 185 8.41 8.14 -7.96
CA GLY A 185 8.94 6.78 -7.97
C GLY A 185 9.24 6.26 -6.56
N LEU A 186 10.06 5.22 -6.47
CA LEU A 186 10.38 4.60 -5.17
C LEU A 186 11.08 5.57 -4.19
N TRP A 187 11.99 6.43 -4.65
CA TRP A 187 12.63 7.44 -3.78
C TRP A 187 11.64 8.42 -3.17
N GLY A 188 10.67 8.88 -3.97
CA GLY A 188 9.60 9.75 -3.47
C GLY A 188 8.76 9.08 -2.38
N VAL A 189 8.42 7.81 -2.57
CA VAL A 189 7.68 7.01 -1.58
C VAL A 189 8.50 6.84 -0.30
N LEU A 190 9.75 6.39 -0.39
CA LEU A 190 10.63 6.17 0.77
C LEU A 190 10.78 7.39 1.67
N VAL A 191 10.98 8.57 1.06
CA VAL A 191 11.13 9.82 1.82
C VAL A 191 9.79 10.27 2.41
N THR A 192 8.69 10.08 1.68
CA THR A 192 7.34 10.36 2.19
C THR A 192 7.01 9.47 3.39
N ASP A 193 7.32 8.19 3.31
CA ASP A 193 7.14 7.22 4.39
C ASP A 193 7.95 7.59 5.64
N LEU A 194 9.16 8.10 5.46
CA LEU A 194 9.97 8.60 6.58
C LEU A 194 9.28 9.76 7.32
N PHE A 195 8.69 10.70 6.58
CA PHE A 195 7.92 11.79 7.19
C PHE A 195 6.66 11.27 7.89
N GLN A 196 5.96 10.34 7.27
CA GLN A 196 4.76 9.72 7.86
C GLN A 196 5.08 8.88 9.10
N PHE A 197 6.24 8.23 9.12
CA PHE A 197 6.72 7.48 10.28
C PHE A 197 7.06 8.38 11.47
N ALA A 198 7.52 9.61 11.21
CA ALA A 198 7.89 10.58 12.24
C ALA A 198 6.69 11.36 12.83
N LEU A 199 5.53 11.36 12.16
CA LEU A 199 4.28 11.99 12.60
C LEU A 199 3.44 11.08 13.49
#